data_8750c27b1df19492c2d92e349fdb92fa
#
_entry.id   8750c27b1df19492c2d92e349fdb92fa
#
_cell.length_a   1.000
_cell.length_b   1.000
_cell.length_c   1.000
_cell.angle_alpha   90.00
_cell.angle_beta   90.00
_cell.angle_gamma   90.00
#
_symmetry.space_group_name_H-M   'P 1'
#
loop_
_entity.id
_entity.type
_entity.pdbx_description
1 polymer ?
#
loop_
_entity_poly.entity_id
_entity_poly.type
_entity_poly.pdbx_seq_one_letter_code
_entity_poly.pdbx_strand_id
1 'polypeptide(L)'
;MWDTAGQERYKSITKMYYKKSDAIIFVYDITNKESFENLKNLYKEVNQIIDFSKIFCYIVGNKNDQYLLEQVKKEEAQKYANSINATYRCVSALEGSGINELFDFIGRAFFKKKDNFSKSAEADKNNKEFSLDPNAKEKDKKNKKSCC
;
A
#
# COMPACT_ATOMS: atom_id res chain seq x y z
N MET A 1 7.49 6.61 10.00
CA MET A 1 6.02 6.80 10.05
C MET A 1 5.74 8.28 10.08
N TRP A 2 4.75 8.73 9.29
CA TRP A 2 4.32 10.12 9.25
C TRP A 2 2.94 10.20 9.87
N ASP A 3 2.77 10.97 10.94
CA ASP A 3 1.48 11.31 11.51
C ASP A 3 0.93 12.52 10.75
N THR A 4 -0.26 12.36 10.16
CA THR A 4 -0.91 13.41 9.40
C THR A 4 -1.94 14.08 10.29
N ALA A 5 -1.71 15.35 10.65
CA ALA A 5 -2.72 16.12 11.36
C ALA A 5 -4.02 16.17 10.55
N GLY A 6 -5.16 15.88 11.19
CA GLY A 6 -6.49 15.93 10.58
C GLY A 6 -6.96 17.34 10.17
N GLN A 7 -6.03 18.31 10.10
CA GLN A 7 -6.35 19.68 9.76
C GLN A 7 -6.26 19.90 8.25
N GLU A 8 -7.36 20.30 7.66
CA GLU A 8 -7.51 20.67 6.25
C GLU A 8 -6.51 21.73 5.74
N ARG A 9 -5.87 22.47 6.63
CA ARG A 9 -4.87 23.50 6.28
C ARG A 9 -3.61 22.94 5.61
N TYR A 10 -3.35 21.63 5.74
CA TYR A 10 -2.14 20.98 5.23
C TYR A 10 -2.37 19.98 4.09
N LYS A 11 -3.55 20.04 3.43
CA LYS A 11 -3.93 19.11 2.35
C LYS A 11 -2.91 19.00 1.20
N SER A 12 -2.19 20.07 0.88
CA SER A 12 -1.17 20.03 -0.19
C SER A 12 0.08 19.24 0.18
N ILE A 13 0.52 19.35 1.44
CA ILE A 13 1.68 18.63 1.97
C ILE A 13 1.34 17.15 2.15
N THR A 14 0.14 16.86 2.63
CA THR A 14 -0.36 15.50 2.87
C THR A 14 -0.41 14.67 1.57
N LYS A 15 -0.78 15.29 0.43
CA LYS A 15 -0.78 14.62 -0.89
C LYS A 15 0.59 14.07 -1.29
N MET A 16 1.67 14.75 -0.94
CA MET A 16 3.02 14.33 -1.26
C MET A 16 3.44 13.09 -0.42
N TYR A 17 3.00 13.02 0.83
CA TYR A 17 3.26 11.87 1.70
C TYR A 17 2.51 10.63 1.22
N TYR A 18 1.24 10.75 0.80
CA TYR A 18 0.48 9.62 0.27
C TYR A 18 1.17 8.96 -0.92
N LYS A 19 1.70 9.75 -1.87
CA LYS A 19 2.37 9.25 -3.08
C LYS A 19 3.66 8.47 -2.81
N LYS A 20 4.29 8.71 -1.66
CA LYS A 20 5.56 8.07 -1.27
C LYS A 20 5.40 7.00 -0.18
N SER A 21 4.16 6.66 0.17
CA SER A 21 3.87 5.70 1.22
C SER A 21 3.83 4.27 0.68
N ASP A 22 4.38 3.33 1.42
CA ASP A 22 4.25 1.89 1.18
C ASP A 22 3.00 1.32 1.86
N ALA A 23 2.54 1.96 2.93
CA ALA A 23 1.34 1.60 3.68
C ALA A 23 0.61 2.85 4.18
N ILE A 24 -0.72 2.79 4.22
CA ILE A 24 -1.56 3.82 4.81
C ILE A 24 -2.48 3.18 5.84
N ILE A 25 -2.54 3.78 7.03
CA ILE A 25 -3.38 3.35 8.13
C ILE A 25 -4.45 4.42 8.32
N PHE A 26 -5.71 4.06 8.10
CA PHE A 26 -6.87 4.89 8.42
C PHE A 26 -7.39 4.48 9.79
N VAL A 27 -7.45 5.43 10.71
CA VAL A 27 -7.84 5.18 12.11
C VAL A 27 -9.18 5.86 12.39
N TYR A 28 -10.08 5.15 13.08
CA TYR A 28 -11.32 5.71 13.59
C TYR A 28 -11.52 5.28 15.07
N ASP A 29 -12.40 5.95 15.76
CA ASP A 29 -12.82 5.65 17.12
C ASP A 29 -14.07 4.75 17.08
N ILE A 30 -14.00 3.53 17.65
CA ILE A 30 -15.15 2.60 17.66
C ILE A 30 -16.37 3.16 18.38
N THR A 31 -16.18 4.10 19.31
CA THR A 31 -17.25 4.75 20.07
C THR A 31 -17.86 5.96 19.35
N ASN A 32 -17.37 6.29 18.16
CA ASN A 32 -17.82 7.47 17.42
C ASN A 32 -18.08 7.10 15.93
N LYS A 33 -19.37 6.96 15.59
CA LYS A 33 -19.79 6.63 14.23
C LYS A 33 -19.39 7.69 13.19
N GLU A 34 -19.40 8.97 13.59
CA GLU A 34 -19.00 10.06 12.70
C GLU A 34 -17.53 9.93 12.28
N SER A 35 -16.65 9.52 13.19
CA SER A 35 -15.24 9.28 12.89
C SER A 35 -15.04 8.20 11.80
N PHE A 36 -15.90 7.18 11.79
CA PHE A 36 -15.89 6.14 10.79
C PHE A 36 -16.39 6.64 9.42
N GLU A 37 -17.43 7.46 9.38
CA GLU A 37 -17.90 8.09 8.13
C GLU A 37 -16.85 9.07 7.58
N ASN A 38 -16.20 9.84 8.43
CA ASN A 38 -15.10 10.73 8.05
C ASN A 38 -13.91 9.94 7.47
N LEU A 39 -13.58 8.78 8.04
CA LEU A 39 -12.58 7.87 7.49
C LEU A 39 -12.95 7.41 6.07
N LYS A 40 -14.20 7.01 5.84
CA LYS A 40 -14.68 6.60 4.50
C LYS A 40 -14.53 7.71 3.47
N ASN A 41 -14.84 8.95 3.87
CA ASN A 41 -14.69 10.12 3.00
C ASN A 41 -13.20 10.41 2.71
N LEU A 42 -12.35 10.35 3.73
CA LEU A 42 -10.91 10.51 3.58
C LEU A 42 -10.33 9.43 2.64
N TYR A 43 -10.74 8.18 2.78
CA TYR A 43 -10.33 7.11 1.86
C TYR A 43 -10.69 7.45 0.41
N LYS A 44 -11.91 7.94 0.15
CA LYS A 44 -12.33 8.34 -1.20
C LYS A 44 -11.46 9.46 -1.77
N GLU A 45 -11.12 10.47 -0.96
CA GLU A 45 -10.23 11.57 -1.37
C GLU A 45 -8.83 11.05 -1.69
N VAL A 46 -8.27 10.19 -0.84
CA VAL A 46 -6.93 9.61 -1.03
C VAL A 46 -6.88 8.69 -2.25
N ASN A 47 -7.94 7.91 -2.49
CA ASN A 47 -8.05 7.01 -3.64
C ASN A 47 -8.06 7.74 -5.00
N GLN A 48 -8.39 9.05 -5.02
CA GLN A 48 -8.25 9.89 -6.21
C GLN A 48 -6.81 10.33 -6.48
N ILE A 49 -5.92 10.19 -5.49
CA ILE A 49 -4.55 10.69 -5.53
C ILE A 49 -3.54 9.58 -5.77
N ILE A 50 -3.81 8.39 -5.23
CA ILE A 50 -2.92 7.24 -5.24
C ILE A 50 -3.63 5.97 -5.71
N ASP A 51 -2.85 5.03 -6.22
CA ASP A 51 -3.30 3.70 -6.61
C ASP A 51 -3.06 2.71 -5.45
N PHE A 52 -4.14 2.34 -4.75
CA PHE A 52 -4.07 1.38 -3.64
C PHE A 52 -3.70 -0.05 -4.07
N SER A 53 -3.67 -0.38 -5.36
CA SER A 53 -3.18 -1.69 -5.81
C SER A 53 -1.71 -1.92 -5.47
N LYS A 54 -0.95 -0.84 -5.27
CA LYS A 54 0.50 -0.85 -4.98
C LYS A 54 0.84 -0.60 -3.52
N ILE A 55 -0.13 -0.20 -2.70
CA ILE A 55 0.06 0.28 -1.32
C ILE A 55 -0.74 -0.59 -0.37
N PHE A 56 -0.18 -0.93 0.78
CA PHE A 56 -0.93 -1.62 1.82
C PHE A 56 -1.92 -0.65 2.48
N CYS A 57 -3.19 -1.04 2.55
CA CYS A 57 -4.25 -0.26 3.17
C CYS A 57 -4.75 -0.95 4.43
N TYR A 58 -4.81 -0.21 5.53
CA TYR A 58 -5.29 -0.71 6.82
C TYR A 58 -6.40 0.19 7.36
N ILE A 59 -7.48 -0.44 7.85
CA ILE A 59 -8.55 0.20 8.61
C ILE A 59 -8.39 -0.22 10.06
N VAL A 60 -8.24 0.74 10.96
CA VAL A 60 -7.97 0.47 12.38
C VAL A 60 -9.05 1.11 13.26
N GLY A 61 -9.78 0.27 13.98
CA GLY A 61 -10.69 0.70 15.05
C GLY A 61 -9.89 0.88 16.34
N ASN A 62 -9.77 2.11 16.80
CA ASN A 62 -9.13 2.45 18.07
C ASN A 62 -10.14 2.54 19.21
N LYS A 63 -9.64 2.58 20.44
CA LYS A 63 -10.38 2.58 21.71
C LYS A 63 -11.14 1.27 21.99
N ASN A 64 -10.53 0.14 21.61
CA ASN A 64 -11.11 -1.18 21.86
C ASN A 64 -11.32 -1.49 23.36
N ASP A 65 -10.64 -0.77 24.25
CA ASP A 65 -10.88 -0.76 25.69
C ASP A 65 -12.30 -0.31 26.06
N GLN A 66 -12.95 0.48 25.19
CA GLN A 66 -14.30 1.00 25.38
C GLN A 66 -15.36 0.22 24.56
N TYR A 67 -15.17 -1.06 24.35
CA TYR A 67 -16.03 -1.91 23.51
C TYR A 67 -17.53 -1.89 23.93
N LEU A 68 -17.82 -1.63 25.21
CA LEU A 68 -19.20 -1.49 25.70
C LEU A 68 -19.92 -0.24 25.17
N LEU A 69 -19.16 0.76 24.71
CA LEU A 69 -19.66 2.00 24.11
C LEU A 69 -19.57 1.99 22.57
N GLU A 70 -19.31 0.82 21.98
CA GLU A 70 -19.14 0.65 20.55
C GLU A 70 -20.37 1.14 19.77
N GLN A 71 -20.16 2.08 18.84
CA GLN A 71 -21.15 2.56 17.86
C GLN A 71 -20.93 2.01 16.47
N VAL A 72 -19.71 1.54 16.17
CA VAL A 72 -19.34 0.92 14.89
C VAL A 72 -18.94 -0.52 15.15
N LYS A 73 -19.81 -1.45 14.81
CA LYS A 73 -19.58 -2.88 15.04
C LYS A 73 -18.39 -3.38 14.20
N LYS A 74 -17.63 -4.29 14.77
CA LYS A 74 -16.47 -4.92 14.12
C LYS A 74 -16.83 -5.49 12.74
N GLU A 75 -17.99 -6.12 12.61
CA GLU A 75 -18.47 -6.72 11.36
C GLU A 75 -18.70 -5.66 10.27
N GLU A 76 -19.22 -4.48 10.66
CA GLU A 76 -19.42 -3.36 9.75
C GLU A 76 -18.08 -2.84 9.21
N ALA A 77 -17.12 -2.60 10.10
CA ALA A 77 -15.81 -2.12 9.75
C ALA A 77 -15.02 -3.15 8.91
N GLN A 78 -15.10 -4.43 9.26
CA GLN A 78 -14.50 -5.51 8.49
C GLN A 78 -15.10 -5.62 7.09
N LYS A 79 -16.43 -5.53 6.97
CA LYS A 79 -17.12 -5.55 5.67
C LYS A 79 -16.68 -4.38 4.78
N TYR A 80 -16.57 -3.19 5.37
CA TYR A 80 -16.06 -2.03 4.65
C TYR A 80 -14.61 -2.23 4.20
N ALA A 81 -13.73 -2.67 5.10
CA ALA A 81 -12.33 -2.93 4.76
C ALA A 81 -12.20 -3.94 3.62
N ASN A 82 -12.97 -5.03 3.65
CA ASN A 82 -12.99 -6.04 2.58
C ASN A 82 -13.45 -5.43 1.24
N SER A 83 -14.44 -4.52 1.25
CA SER A 83 -14.95 -3.89 0.03
C SER A 83 -13.94 -3.00 -0.69
N ILE A 84 -12.90 -2.56 0.00
CA ILE A 84 -11.82 -1.71 -0.52
C ILE A 84 -10.46 -2.43 -0.55
N ASN A 85 -10.44 -3.76 -0.39
CA ASN A 85 -9.21 -4.57 -0.30
C ASN A 85 -8.24 -4.12 0.80
N ALA A 86 -8.76 -3.61 1.91
CA ALA A 86 -7.98 -3.21 3.07
C ALA A 86 -8.01 -4.30 4.16
N THR A 87 -6.99 -4.30 5.01
CA THR A 87 -6.94 -5.14 6.20
C THR A 87 -7.53 -4.41 7.40
N TYR A 88 -8.48 -5.02 8.10
CA TYR A 88 -9.05 -4.50 9.34
C TYR A 88 -8.29 -4.98 10.57
N ARG A 89 -8.08 -4.09 11.55
CA ARG A 89 -7.58 -4.40 12.89
C ARG A 89 -8.30 -3.53 13.93
N CYS A 90 -8.37 -4.05 15.16
CA CYS A 90 -8.90 -3.33 16.32
C CYS A 90 -7.79 -3.21 17.37
N VAL A 91 -7.63 -2.03 17.97
CA VAL A 91 -6.56 -1.74 18.93
C VAL A 91 -7.05 -0.83 20.04
N SER A 92 -6.32 -0.78 21.13
CA SER A 92 -6.44 0.29 22.14
C SER A 92 -5.09 0.99 22.25
N ALA A 93 -5.02 2.23 21.83
CA ALA A 93 -3.83 3.06 22.03
C ALA A 93 -3.60 3.39 23.51
N LEU A 94 -4.67 3.42 24.33
CA LEU A 94 -4.59 3.69 25.76
C LEU A 94 -3.92 2.53 26.51
N GLU A 95 -4.33 1.29 26.23
CA GLU A 95 -3.82 0.09 26.89
C GLU A 95 -2.62 -0.53 26.15
N GLY A 96 -2.33 -0.07 24.91
CA GLY A 96 -1.32 -0.66 24.05
C GLY A 96 -1.76 -2.00 23.42
N SER A 97 -2.99 -2.46 23.66
CA SER A 97 -3.46 -3.76 23.16
C SER A 97 -3.64 -3.74 21.64
N GLY A 98 -3.10 -4.76 20.95
CA GLY A 98 -3.15 -4.89 19.49
C GLY A 98 -2.19 -3.96 18.70
N ILE A 99 -1.47 -3.06 19.38
CA ILE A 99 -0.57 -2.09 18.73
C ILE A 99 0.67 -2.79 18.16
N ASN A 100 1.37 -3.59 18.97
CA ASN A 100 2.56 -4.30 18.53
C ASN A 100 2.22 -5.28 17.40
N GLU A 101 1.13 -6.02 17.52
CA GLU A 101 0.64 -6.96 16.52
C GLU A 101 0.29 -6.27 15.20
N LEU A 102 -0.28 -5.06 15.25
CA LEU A 102 -0.56 -4.25 14.08
C LEU A 102 0.73 -3.90 13.33
N PHE A 103 1.73 -3.36 14.04
CA PHE A 103 2.98 -2.95 13.41
C PHE A 103 3.83 -4.13 12.96
N ASP A 104 3.86 -5.23 13.70
CA ASP A 104 4.49 -6.48 13.26
C ASP A 104 3.85 -7.02 11.99
N PHE A 105 2.52 -6.98 11.91
CA PHE A 105 1.81 -7.43 10.71
C PHE A 105 2.14 -6.58 9.49
N ILE A 106 2.15 -5.24 9.65
CA ILE A 106 2.54 -4.30 8.59
C ILE A 106 3.97 -4.56 8.14
N GLY A 107 4.91 -4.70 9.08
CA GLY A 107 6.31 -4.96 8.80
C GLY A 107 6.51 -6.27 8.01
N ARG A 108 5.90 -7.35 8.45
CA ARG A 108 5.97 -8.66 7.75
C ARG A 108 5.38 -8.59 6.34
N ALA A 109 4.27 -7.89 6.14
CA ALA A 109 3.67 -7.70 4.82
C ALA A 109 4.61 -6.93 3.88
N PHE A 110 5.25 -5.88 4.38
CA PHE A 110 6.20 -5.06 3.64
C PHE A 110 7.44 -5.89 3.21
N PHE A 111 8.06 -6.64 4.13
CA PHE A 111 9.24 -7.44 3.82
C PHE A 111 8.93 -8.57 2.83
N LYS A 112 7.80 -9.27 2.98
CA LYS A 112 7.37 -10.29 2.00
C LYS A 112 7.21 -9.73 0.59
N LYS A 113 6.68 -8.51 0.44
CA LYS A 113 6.55 -7.85 -0.87
C LYS A 113 7.93 -7.56 -1.47
N LYS A 114 8.88 -7.10 -0.66
CA LYS A 114 10.23 -6.78 -1.09
C LYS A 114 11.01 -8.03 -1.54
N ASP A 115 10.91 -9.13 -0.79
CA ASP A 115 11.56 -10.41 -1.13
C ASP A 115 11.03 -11.00 -2.44
N ASN A 116 9.72 -10.92 -2.68
CA ASN A 116 9.13 -11.37 -3.94
C ASN A 116 9.59 -10.53 -5.13
N PHE A 117 9.77 -9.22 -4.94
CA PHE A 117 10.28 -8.33 -5.98
C PHE A 117 11.76 -8.59 -6.31
N SER A 118 12.58 -8.89 -5.30
CA SER A 118 14.00 -9.23 -5.49
C SER A 118 14.16 -10.53 -6.26
N LYS A 119 13.37 -11.56 -5.95
CA LYS A 119 13.40 -12.86 -6.64
C LYS A 119 12.93 -12.77 -8.10
N SER A 120 11.94 -11.94 -8.41
CA SER A 120 11.51 -11.72 -9.79
C SER A 120 12.55 -10.96 -10.62
N ALA A 121 13.29 -10.03 -10.02
CA ALA A 121 14.36 -9.27 -10.69
C ALA A 121 15.60 -10.13 -10.97
N GLU A 122 15.88 -11.15 -10.17
CA GLU A 122 16.97 -12.12 -10.41
C GLU A 122 16.60 -13.16 -11.48
N ALA A 123 15.34 -13.57 -11.55
CA ALA A 123 14.85 -14.48 -12.60
C ALA A 123 14.92 -13.85 -14.00
N ASP A 124 14.65 -12.55 -14.12
CA ASP A 124 14.74 -11.81 -15.40
C ASP A 124 16.19 -11.59 -15.85
N LYS A 125 17.16 -11.55 -14.94
CA LYS A 125 18.59 -11.44 -15.29
C LYS A 125 19.14 -12.76 -15.83
N ASN A 126 18.74 -13.89 -15.29
CA ASN A 126 19.18 -15.20 -15.77
C ASN A 126 18.58 -15.61 -17.12
N ASN A 127 17.47 -15.01 -17.54
CA ASN A 127 16.89 -15.25 -18.87
C ASN A 127 17.48 -14.38 -19.99
N LYS A 128 18.36 -13.41 -19.69
CA LYS A 128 19.03 -12.56 -20.69
C LYS A 128 20.44 -13.01 -21.07
N GLU A 129 20.98 -14.04 -20.44
CA GLU A 129 22.36 -14.48 -20.67
C GLU A 129 22.50 -15.70 -21.60
N PHE A 130 21.44 -16.15 -22.30
CA PHE A 130 21.55 -17.29 -23.21
C PHE A 130 20.96 -17.03 -24.57
N SER A 131 21.68 -16.24 -25.40
CA SER A 131 21.70 -16.39 -26.88
C SER A 131 22.87 -15.60 -27.48
N LEU A 132 24.08 -16.10 -27.30
CA LEU A 132 25.19 -15.80 -28.22
C LEU A 132 25.22 -16.92 -29.25
N ASP A 133 24.70 -16.67 -30.43
CA ASP A 133 24.79 -17.51 -31.58
C ASP A 133 26.24 -17.41 -32.15
N PRO A 134 27.05 -18.49 -32.16
CA PRO A 134 28.45 -18.42 -32.63
C PRO A 134 28.61 -18.40 -34.15
N ASN A 135 27.56 -18.31 -34.98
CA ASN A 135 27.62 -18.45 -36.43
C ASN A 135 27.26 -17.20 -37.25
N ALA A 136 27.45 -16.00 -36.72
CA ALA A 136 27.33 -14.79 -37.51
C ALA A 136 28.70 -14.26 -37.97
N LYS A 137 29.47 -15.11 -38.68
CA LYS A 137 30.56 -14.64 -39.56
C LYS A 137 30.27 -15.05 -40.99
N GLU A 138 30.48 -14.09 -41.88
CA GLU A 138 30.39 -14.15 -43.33
C GLU A 138 29.00 -13.91 -43.96
N LYS A 139 28.74 -12.60 -44.26
CA LYS A 139 28.28 -12.13 -45.57
C LYS A 139 28.11 -10.62 -45.57
N ASP A 140 29.21 -9.91 -45.65
CA ASP A 140 29.18 -8.50 -46.07
C ASP A 140 30.33 -8.23 -47.05
N LYS A 141 30.11 -8.62 -48.29
CA LYS A 141 30.82 -8.05 -49.44
C LYS A 141 29.89 -8.12 -50.65
N LYS A 142 29.57 -6.94 -51.16
CA LYS A 142 29.02 -6.56 -52.47
C LYS A 142 27.61 -5.97 -52.42
N ASN A 143 27.57 -4.64 -52.33
CA ASN A 143 27.06 -3.83 -53.44
C ASN A 143 27.19 -2.34 -53.10
N LYS A 144 28.32 -1.78 -53.60
CA LYS A 144 28.37 -0.35 -53.98
C LYS A 144 27.85 -0.25 -55.40
N LYS A 145 26.87 0.61 -55.63
CA LYS A 145 26.55 1.40 -56.83
C LYS A 145 25.26 2.15 -56.50
N SER A 146 25.30 3.42 -56.38
CA SER A 146 25.39 4.49 -57.36
C SER A 146 24.06 5.25 -57.38
N CYS A 147 24.17 6.51 -56.98
CA CYS A 147 23.64 7.72 -57.62
C CYS A 147 22.18 7.73 -58.13
N CYS A 148 21.41 8.58 -57.75
CA CYS A 148 21.11 9.95 -58.16
C CYS A 148 20.18 10.55 -57.12
#